data_aeca32504b3b2d00ac8fb7576d01217e
#
_entry.id   aeca32504b3b2d00ac8fb7576d01217e
#
_cell.length_a   1.000
_cell.length_b   1.000
_cell.length_c   1.000
_cell.angle_alpha   90.00
_cell.angle_beta   90.00
_cell.angle_gamma   90.00
#
_symmetry.space_group_name_H-M   'P 1'
#
loop_
_entity.id
_entity.type
_entity.pdbx_description
1 polymer ?
#
loop_
_entity_poly.entity_id
_entity_poly.type
_entity_poly.pdbx_seq_one_letter_code
_entity_poly.pdbx_strand_id
1 'polypeptide(L)'
;MGGNTNNVWLADDVDVDVHDFSHAAHRLLSETSDLPTDPTQVAVRPAELLPSWDEDWLMLAREQLRQLWMHALEASARRLLDAGMIPQAIDQLLVVVAEEPLRESAQALLIEAYLREGNMCEARRQLASFARQLWTVLRVRPSRDLCERVGGELNVERLR
;
A
#
# COMPACT_ATOMS: atom_id res chain seq x y z
N MET A 1 -16.05 -7.30 -29.95
CA MET A 1 -14.65 -7.06 -30.37
C MET A 1 -14.67 -6.50 -31.78
N GLY A 2 -14.10 -5.33 -32.02
CA GLY A 2 -13.97 -4.68 -33.32
C GLY A 2 -12.48 -4.57 -33.69
N GLY A 3 -12.18 -4.41 -34.99
CA GLY A 3 -10.81 -4.25 -35.43
C GLY A 3 -10.73 -3.80 -36.89
N ASN A 4 -9.60 -3.26 -37.27
CA ASN A 4 -9.20 -3.02 -38.65
C ASN A 4 -7.85 -3.69 -38.91
N THR A 5 -7.23 -3.49 -40.07
CA THR A 5 -5.99 -4.18 -40.47
C THR A 5 -4.83 -3.95 -39.48
N ASN A 6 -4.84 -2.87 -38.70
CA ASN A 6 -3.74 -2.49 -37.81
C ASN A 6 -4.13 -2.38 -36.33
N ASN A 7 -5.42 -2.33 -35.99
CA ASN A 7 -5.90 -2.11 -34.64
C ASN A 7 -7.06 -3.05 -34.30
N VAL A 8 -7.04 -3.52 -33.05
CA VAL A 8 -8.14 -4.26 -32.43
C VAL A 8 -8.62 -3.44 -31.23
N TRP A 9 -9.93 -3.31 -31.04
CA TRP A 9 -10.53 -2.64 -29.89
C TRP A 9 -11.61 -3.50 -29.27
N LEU A 10 -11.80 -3.32 -27.97
CA LEU A 10 -12.92 -3.90 -27.25
C LEU A 10 -14.20 -3.13 -27.60
N ALA A 11 -15.34 -3.79 -27.54
CA ALA A 11 -16.61 -3.12 -27.62
C ALA A 11 -16.87 -2.27 -26.37
N ASP A 12 -17.67 -1.21 -26.50
CA ASP A 12 -17.92 -0.25 -25.43
C ASP A 12 -18.67 -0.86 -24.21
N ASP A 13 -19.30 -2.03 -24.40
CA ASP A 13 -20.01 -2.80 -23.38
C ASP A 13 -19.13 -3.82 -22.64
N VAL A 14 -17.82 -3.83 -22.89
CA VAL A 14 -16.89 -4.73 -22.23
C VAL A 14 -16.27 -4.02 -21.00
N ASP A 15 -16.63 -4.51 -19.83
CA ASP A 15 -16.00 -4.09 -18.59
C ASP A 15 -14.57 -4.63 -18.51
N VAL A 16 -13.62 -3.77 -18.14
CA VAL A 16 -12.20 -4.11 -17.98
C VAL A 16 -11.80 -3.86 -16.53
N ASP A 17 -11.57 -4.92 -15.78
CA ASP A 17 -11.28 -4.92 -14.35
C ASP A 17 -10.09 -4.00 -13.98
N VAL A 18 -9.08 -3.97 -14.81
CA VAL A 18 -7.91 -3.09 -14.64
C VAL A 18 -8.27 -1.61 -14.76
N HIS A 19 -9.20 -1.26 -15.64
CA HIS A 19 -9.68 0.11 -15.79
C HIS A 19 -10.51 0.53 -14.56
N ASP A 20 -11.43 -0.32 -14.14
CA ASP A 20 -12.29 -0.06 -12.98
C ASP A 20 -11.45 0.11 -11.71
N PHE A 21 -10.47 -0.78 -11.51
CA PHE A 21 -9.52 -0.67 -10.41
C PHE A 21 -8.72 0.64 -10.49
N SER A 22 -8.16 0.96 -11.66
CA SER A 22 -7.34 2.18 -11.84
C SER A 22 -8.15 3.45 -11.58
N HIS A 23 -9.40 3.50 -12.04
CA HIS A 23 -10.32 4.60 -11.77
C HIS A 23 -10.64 4.74 -10.29
N ALA A 24 -10.92 3.63 -9.60
CA ALA A 24 -11.17 3.62 -8.16
C ALA A 24 -9.93 4.08 -7.37
N ALA A 25 -8.75 3.58 -7.71
CA ALA A 25 -7.49 3.95 -7.09
C ALA A 25 -7.17 5.44 -7.28
N HIS A 26 -7.32 5.97 -8.50
CA HIS A 26 -7.07 7.39 -8.76
C HIS A 26 -8.07 8.31 -8.04
N ARG A 27 -9.35 7.90 -7.89
CA ARG A 27 -10.30 8.63 -7.05
C ARG A 27 -9.89 8.69 -5.59
N LEU A 28 -9.32 7.61 -5.05
CA LEU A 28 -8.76 7.59 -3.69
C LEU A 28 -7.53 8.49 -3.54
N LEU A 29 -6.70 8.56 -4.57
CA LEU A 29 -5.50 9.40 -4.56
C LEU A 29 -5.81 10.87 -4.82
N SER A 30 -6.98 11.20 -5.43
CA SER A 30 -7.43 12.58 -5.55
C SER A 30 -7.95 13.08 -4.21
N GLU A 31 -7.67 14.36 -3.88
CA GLU A 31 -7.96 14.99 -2.57
C GLU A 31 -9.46 15.19 -2.27
N THR A 32 -10.37 14.64 -3.06
CA THR A 32 -11.82 14.77 -2.83
C THR A 32 -12.26 13.97 -1.61
N SER A 33 -12.90 14.67 -0.69
CA SER A 33 -13.23 14.29 0.69
C SER A 33 -14.16 13.09 0.88
N ASP A 34 -14.68 12.49 -0.15
CA ASP A 34 -15.65 11.42 -0.02
C ASP A 34 -14.92 10.07 0.10
N LEU A 35 -15.00 9.47 1.30
CA LEU A 35 -14.68 8.06 1.47
C LEU A 35 -15.45 7.25 0.42
N PRO A 36 -14.81 6.32 -0.29
CA PRO A 36 -15.55 5.40 -1.13
C PRO A 36 -16.62 4.73 -0.26
N THR A 37 -17.81 4.57 -0.82
CA THR A 37 -18.97 3.96 -0.15
C THR A 37 -18.64 2.54 0.35
N ASP A 38 -17.59 1.95 -0.20
CA ASP A 38 -17.08 0.63 0.20
C ASP A 38 -15.54 0.63 0.22
N PRO A 39 -14.92 0.77 1.41
CA PRO A 39 -13.47 0.69 1.56
C PRO A 39 -12.90 -0.69 1.17
N THR A 40 -13.75 -1.71 0.98
CA THR A 40 -13.31 -3.04 0.56
C THR A 40 -12.96 -3.11 -0.92
N GLN A 41 -13.45 -2.19 -1.75
CA GLN A 41 -13.17 -2.19 -3.20
C GLN A 41 -11.69 -2.02 -3.54
N VAL A 42 -10.91 -1.40 -2.65
CA VAL A 42 -9.46 -1.21 -2.84
C VAL A 42 -8.64 -2.23 -2.08
N ALA A 43 -9.23 -2.86 -1.05
CA ALA A 43 -8.56 -3.90 -0.26
C ALA A 43 -8.30 -5.18 -1.07
N VAL A 44 -9.03 -5.39 -2.16
CA VAL A 44 -8.82 -6.55 -3.04
C VAL A 44 -7.64 -6.27 -3.96
N ARG A 45 -6.62 -7.14 -3.89
CA ARG A 45 -5.51 -7.10 -4.84
C ARG A 45 -6.06 -7.29 -6.25
N PRO A 46 -5.71 -6.41 -7.21
CA PRO A 46 -6.10 -6.62 -8.59
C PRO A 46 -5.52 -7.95 -9.10
N ALA A 47 -6.30 -8.63 -9.94
CA ALA A 47 -5.81 -9.84 -10.61
C ALA A 47 -4.53 -9.53 -11.37
N GLU A 48 -3.66 -10.53 -11.51
CA GLU A 48 -2.44 -10.36 -12.28
C GLU A 48 -2.78 -10.03 -13.74
N LEU A 49 -2.23 -8.93 -14.22
CA LEU A 49 -2.44 -8.50 -15.60
C LEU A 49 -1.86 -9.52 -16.57
N LEU A 50 -2.70 -10.16 -17.40
CA LEU A 50 -2.31 -11.13 -18.42
C LEU A 50 -1.33 -12.20 -17.91
N PRO A 51 -1.72 -13.07 -16.94
CA PRO A 51 -0.80 -13.91 -16.18
C PRO A 51 -0.02 -14.92 -17.04
N SER A 52 -0.51 -15.26 -18.23
CA SER A 52 0.13 -16.20 -19.16
C SER A 52 0.99 -15.54 -20.24
N TRP A 53 1.16 -14.22 -20.21
CA TRP A 53 1.96 -13.48 -21.17
C TRP A 53 3.32 -13.13 -20.57
N ASP A 54 4.39 -13.28 -21.36
CA ASP A 54 5.77 -13.04 -20.95
C ASP A 54 6.43 -12.01 -21.90
N GLU A 55 5.86 -10.80 -21.93
CA GLU A 55 6.32 -9.70 -22.77
C GLU A 55 6.99 -8.62 -21.91
N ASP A 56 8.13 -8.09 -22.35
CA ASP A 56 8.93 -7.12 -21.58
C ASP A 56 8.12 -5.89 -21.12
N TRP A 57 7.23 -5.35 -21.99
CA TRP A 57 6.38 -4.20 -21.66
C TRP A 57 5.39 -4.50 -20.53
N LEU A 58 5.00 -5.77 -20.37
CA LEU A 58 4.03 -6.20 -19.37
C LEU A 58 4.61 -6.17 -17.95
N MET A 59 5.91 -6.40 -17.79
CA MET A 59 6.58 -6.30 -16.49
C MET A 59 6.43 -4.89 -15.91
N LEU A 60 6.64 -3.86 -16.75
CA LEU A 60 6.45 -2.48 -16.32
C LEU A 60 4.99 -2.16 -15.99
N ALA A 61 4.06 -2.63 -16.80
CA ALA A 61 2.62 -2.41 -16.58
C ALA A 61 2.14 -3.09 -15.28
N ARG A 62 2.59 -4.32 -15.01
CA ARG A 62 2.31 -5.03 -13.75
C ARG A 62 2.86 -4.27 -12.54
N GLU A 63 4.10 -3.76 -12.64
CA GLU A 63 4.71 -2.99 -11.55
C GLU A 63 3.98 -1.67 -11.32
N GLN A 64 3.58 -0.96 -12.37
CA GLN A 64 2.79 0.27 -12.26
C GLN A 64 1.45 -0.01 -11.56
N LEU A 65 0.75 -1.09 -11.92
CA LEU A 65 -0.51 -1.47 -11.31
C LEU A 65 -0.32 -1.86 -9.83
N ARG A 66 0.75 -2.59 -9.51
CA ARG A 66 1.12 -2.95 -8.14
C ARG A 66 1.40 -1.71 -7.29
N GLN A 67 2.16 -0.75 -7.81
CA GLN A 67 2.45 0.51 -7.11
C GLN A 67 1.18 1.34 -6.90
N LEU A 68 0.33 1.43 -7.92
CA LEU A 68 -0.94 2.14 -7.83
C LEU A 68 -1.82 1.54 -6.72
N TRP A 69 -1.89 0.20 -6.65
CA TRP A 69 -2.64 -0.50 -5.61
C TRP A 69 -2.11 -0.20 -4.20
N MET A 70 -0.80 -0.25 -3.99
CA MET A 70 -0.20 0.05 -2.68
C MET A 70 -0.43 1.51 -2.28
N HIS A 71 -0.28 2.46 -3.20
CA HIS A 71 -0.60 3.86 -2.92
C HIS A 71 -2.07 4.07 -2.56
N ALA A 72 -2.98 3.38 -3.26
CA ALA A 72 -4.41 3.45 -2.97
C ALA A 72 -4.73 2.87 -1.59
N LEU A 73 -4.10 1.75 -1.19
CA LEU A 73 -4.26 1.19 0.15
C LEU A 73 -3.75 2.14 1.24
N GLU A 74 -2.58 2.75 1.06
CA GLU A 74 -2.05 3.74 2.01
C GLU A 74 -2.97 4.96 2.13
N ALA A 75 -3.49 5.46 1.01
CA ALA A 75 -4.42 6.59 1.01
C ALA A 75 -5.75 6.23 1.70
N SER A 76 -6.28 5.04 1.43
CA SER A 76 -7.47 4.50 2.10
C SER A 76 -7.24 4.35 3.61
N ALA A 77 -6.13 3.74 4.01
CA ALA A 77 -5.79 3.57 5.42
C ALA A 77 -5.64 4.91 6.15
N ARG A 78 -5.05 5.92 5.51
CA ARG A 78 -4.97 7.28 6.09
C ARG A 78 -6.35 7.86 6.35
N ARG A 79 -7.28 7.75 5.39
CA ARG A 79 -8.66 8.21 5.56
C ARG A 79 -9.40 7.46 6.66
N LEU A 80 -9.18 6.14 6.76
CA LEU A 80 -9.74 5.33 7.84
C LEU A 80 -9.22 5.78 9.21
N LEU A 81 -7.93 6.09 9.32
CA LEU A 81 -7.34 6.64 10.53
C LEU A 81 -7.96 8.01 10.89
N ASP A 82 -8.18 8.87 9.91
CA ASP A 82 -8.78 10.19 10.13
C ASP A 82 -10.26 10.09 10.50
N ALA A 83 -10.95 9.05 10.03
CA ALA A 83 -12.32 8.72 10.42
C ALA A 83 -12.42 7.93 11.76
N GLY A 84 -11.29 7.61 12.41
CA GLY A 84 -11.27 6.83 13.67
C GLY A 84 -11.52 5.33 13.49
N MET A 85 -11.51 4.83 12.25
CA MET A 85 -11.68 3.42 11.91
C MET A 85 -10.33 2.68 11.98
N ILE A 86 -9.72 2.67 13.17
CA ILE A 86 -8.34 2.21 13.37
C ILE A 86 -8.14 0.74 13.01
N PRO A 87 -9.00 -0.22 13.43
CA PRO A 87 -8.80 -1.63 13.10
C PRO A 87 -8.78 -1.89 11.59
N GLN A 88 -9.67 -1.25 10.83
CA GLN A 88 -9.73 -1.41 9.38
C GLN A 88 -8.49 -0.82 8.69
N ALA A 89 -7.97 0.30 9.21
CA ALA A 89 -6.71 0.86 8.74
C ALA A 89 -5.53 -0.09 8.98
N ILE A 90 -5.45 -0.71 10.17
CA ILE A 90 -4.43 -1.71 10.50
C ILE A 90 -4.50 -2.90 9.52
N ASP A 91 -5.68 -3.44 9.28
CA ASP A 91 -5.86 -4.57 8.36
C ASP A 91 -5.32 -4.25 6.95
N GLN A 92 -5.64 -3.07 6.41
CA GLN A 92 -5.13 -2.65 5.10
C GLN A 92 -3.60 -2.44 5.11
N LEU A 93 -3.06 -1.82 6.15
CA LEU A 93 -1.62 -1.56 6.27
C LEU A 93 -0.80 -2.82 6.44
N LEU A 94 -1.33 -3.83 7.11
CA LEU A 94 -0.70 -5.15 7.21
C LEU A 94 -0.55 -5.81 5.85
N VAL A 95 -1.50 -5.63 4.93
CA VAL A 95 -1.38 -6.10 3.55
C VAL A 95 -0.22 -5.41 2.83
N VAL A 96 -0.13 -4.07 2.91
CA VAL A 96 0.95 -3.31 2.27
C VAL A 96 2.32 -3.70 2.83
N VAL A 97 2.43 -3.83 4.15
CA VAL A 97 3.67 -4.21 4.84
C VAL A 97 4.09 -5.65 4.51
N ALA A 98 3.14 -6.55 4.30
CA ALA A 98 3.44 -7.92 3.87
C ALA A 98 3.98 -7.98 2.44
N GLU A 99 3.42 -7.19 1.52
CA GLU A 99 3.86 -7.11 0.11
C GLU A 99 5.18 -6.35 -0.05
N GLU A 100 5.40 -5.30 0.73
CA GLU A 100 6.57 -4.41 0.67
C GLU A 100 7.11 -4.11 2.07
N PRO A 101 7.83 -5.03 2.71
CA PRO A 101 8.29 -4.87 4.09
C PRO A 101 9.23 -3.68 4.32
N LEU A 102 9.92 -3.22 3.28
CA LEU A 102 10.85 -2.08 3.36
C LEU A 102 10.22 -0.73 3.00
N ARG A 103 8.91 -0.69 2.78
CA ARG A 103 8.17 0.54 2.46
C ARG A 103 7.92 1.37 3.72
N GLU A 104 8.77 2.37 3.95
CA GLU A 104 8.75 3.17 5.19
C GLU A 104 7.45 3.95 5.37
N SER A 105 6.80 4.41 4.30
CA SER A 105 5.51 5.11 4.36
C SER A 105 4.41 4.24 4.97
N ALA A 106 4.30 2.99 4.56
CA ALA A 106 3.33 2.02 5.11
C ALA A 106 3.67 1.66 6.57
N GLN A 107 4.95 1.46 6.87
CA GLN A 107 5.42 1.21 8.24
C GLN A 107 5.09 2.36 9.18
N ALA A 108 5.28 3.60 8.72
CA ALA A 108 4.98 4.81 9.49
C ALA A 108 3.47 4.93 9.79
N LEU A 109 2.62 4.64 8.80
CA LEU A 109 1.17 4.64 8.98
C LEU A 109 0.71 3.53 9.94
N LEU A 110 1.28 2.33 9.85
CA LEU A 110 0.95 1.21 10.73
C LEU A 110 1.35 1.52 12.18
N ILE A 111 2.53 2.10 12.38
CA ILE A 111 2.98 2.56 13.70
C ILE A 111 2.04 3.65 14.23
N GLU A 112 1.65 4.61 13.40
CA GLU A 112 0.68 5.65 13.77
C GLU A 112 -0.68 5.04 14.16
N ALA A 113 -1.16 4.04 13.44
CA ALA A 113 -2.39 3.32 13.75
C ALA A 113 -2.33 2.70 15.16
N TYR A 114 -1.25 1.98 15.49
CA TYR A 114 -1.05 1.42 16.83
C TYR A 114 -0.97 2.50 17.92
N LEU A 115 -0.34 3.64 17.64
CA LEU A 115 -0.28 4.76 18.60
C LEU A 115 -1.67 5.37 18.83
N ARG A 116 -2.47 5.54 17.78
CA ARG A 116 -3.86 6.04 17.90
C ARG A 116 -4.78 5.05 18.63
N GLU A 117 -4.50 3.75 18.52
CA GLU A 117 -5.18 2.69 19.29
C GLU A 117 -4.76 2.71 20.79
N GLY A 118 -3.69 3.43 21.15
CA GLY A 118 -3.09 3.40 22.47
C GLY A 118 -2.14 2.21 22.71
N ASN A 119 -1.81 1.46 21.66
CA ASN A 119 -1.00 0.25 21.73
C ASN A 119 0.49 0.54 21.49
N MET A 120 1.10 1.24 22.44
CA MET A 120 2.53 1.62 22.39
C MET A 120 3.47 0.41 22.26
N CYS A 121 3.09 -0.74 22.81
CA CYS A 121 3.91 -1.95 22.73
C CYS A 121 4.02 -2.46 21.30
N GLU A 122 2.90 -2.51 20.57
CA GLU A 122 2.89 -2.92 19.16
C GLU A 122 3.61 -1.92 18.28
N ALA A 123 3.40 -0.62 18.49
CA ALA A 123 4.12 0.43 17.77
C ALA A 123 5.65 0.26 17.89
N ARG A 124 6.16 0.02 19.10
CA ARG A 124 7.60 -0.23 19.35
C ARG A 124 8.08 -1.52 18.72
N ARG A 125 7.29 -2.59 18.81
CA ARG A 125 7.64 -3.89 18.22
C ARG A 125 7.73 -3.78 16.69
N GLN A 126 6.78 -3.08 16.05
CA GLN A 126 6.77 -2.85 14.61
C GLN A 126 7.99 -2.04 14.17
N LEU A 127 8.29 -0.94 14.85
CA LEU A 127 9.47 -0.13 14.54
C LEU A 127 10.77 -0.95 14.69
N ALA A 128 10.90 -1.76 15.73
CA ALA A 128 12.08 -2.60 15.95
C ALA A 128 12.22 -3.69 14.88
N SER A 129 11.11 -4.28 14.43
CA SER A 129 11.09 -5.27 13.33
C SER A 129 11.54 -4.62 12.02
N PHE A 130 10.96 -3.48 11.68
CA PHE A 130 11.31 -2.70 10.49
C PHE A 130 12.78 -2.29 10.48
N ALA A 131 13.29 -1.76 11.60
CA ALA A 131 14.69 -1.36 11.74
C ALA A 131 15.65 -2.53 11.49
N ARG A 132 15.33 -3.73 12.00
CA ARG A 132 16.14 -4.95 11.74
C ARG A 132 16.12 -5.34 10.26
N GLN A 133 14.97 -5.29 9.60
CA GLN A 133 14.84 -5.60 8.18
C GLN A 133 15.65 -4.63 7.32
N LEU A 134 15.50 -3.31 7.55
CA LEU A 134 16.27 -2.27 6.87
C LEU A 134 17.78 -2.48 7.04
N TRP A 135 18.21 -2.76 8.26
CA TRP A 135 19.63 -2.99 8.54
C TRP A 135 20.15 -4.27 7.87
N THR A 136 19.37 -5.32 7.89
CA THR A 136 19.79 -6.61 7.30
C THR A 136 19.93 -6.52 5.78
N VAL A 137 18.96 -5.87 5.10
CA VAL A 137 18.89 -5.85 3.65
C VAL A 137 19.70 -4.69 3.05
N LEU A 138 19.54 -3.48 3.60
CA LEU A 138 20.07 -2.24 3.01
C LEU A 138 21.20 -1.59 3.79
N ARG A 139 21.47 -2.04 5.03
CA ARG A 139 22.44 -1.41 5.96
C ARG A 139 22.09 0.04 6.28
N VAL A 140 20.83 0.42 6.24
CA VAL A 140 20.34 1.75 6.60
C VAL A 140 19.46 1.69 7.84
N ARG A 141 19.23 2.83 8.46
CA ARG A 141 18.34 2.98 9.61
C ARG A 141 17.02 3.62 9.18
N PRO A 142 15.91 3.39 9.91
CA PRO A 142 14.68 4.14 9.71
C PRO A 142 14.91 5.65 9.82
N SER A 143 14.04 6.45 9.23
CA SER A 143 14.10 7.90 9.34
C SER A 143 14.04 8.35 10.81
N ARG A 144 14.66 9.48 11.10
CA ARG A 144 14.66 10.06 12.44
C ARG A 144 13.24 10.40 12.89
N ASP A 145 12.43 10.94 12.01
CA ASP A 145 11.02 11.28 12.27
C ASP A 145 10.23 10.06 12.75
N LEU A 146 10.40 8.92 12.07
CA LEU A 146 9.73 7.67 12.47
C LEU A 146 10.18 7.18 13.85
N CYS A 147 11.46 7.29 14.16
CA CYS A 147 11.98 6.91 15.49
C CYS A 147 11.44 7.82 16.60
N GLU A 148 11.37 9.13 16.38
CA GLU A 148 10.88 10.12 17.34
C GLU A 148 9.39 9.91 17.69
N ARG A 149 8.56 9.48 16.74
CA ARG A 149 7.13 9.20 16.98
C ARG A 149 6.87 8.13 18.06
N VAL A 150 7.80 7.21 18.25
CA VAL A 150 7.65 6.09 19.20
C VAL A 150 8.47 6.32 20.49
N GLY A 151 9.06 7.51 20.64
CA GLY A 151 9.70 7.97 21.88
C GLY A 151 11.12 7.52 22.08
N GLY A 152 11.97 7.46 21.05
CA GLY A 152 13.38 7.32 21.27
C GLY A 152 14.22 6.72 20.16
N GLU A 153 15.53 6.91 20.27
CA GLU A 153 16.54 6.26 19.44
C GLU A 153 16.51 4.75 19.65
N LEU A 154 16.17 4.01 18.60
CA LEU A 154 16.40 2.56 18.58
C LEU A 154 17.90 2.30 18.47
N ASN A 155 18.49 1.79 19.53
CA ASN A 155 19.86 1.29 19.48
C ASN A 155 19.86 -0.05 18.72
N VAL A 156 20.00 0.03 17.38
CA VAL A 156 19.98 -1.14 16.49
C VAL A 156 21.13 -2.11 16.78
N GLU A 157 22.19 -1.68 17.45
CA GLU A 157 23.32 -2.53 17.85
C GLU A 157 22.95 -3.56 18.93
N ARG A 158 21.89 -3.31 19.72
CA ARG A 158 21.36 -4.24 20.72
C ARG A 158 20.37 -5.28 20.16
N LEU A 159 20.04 -5.21 18.86
CA LEU A 159 19.10 -6.12 18.20
C LEU A 159 19.80 -7.28 17.48
N ARG A 160 21.07 -7.53 17.77
CA ARG A 160 21.82 -8.73 17.34
C ARG A 160 21.44 -9.96 18.13
#